data_487db95a80a048457472a6dff6b7030a
#
_entry.id   487db95a80a048457472a6dff6b7030a
#
_cell.length_a   1.000
_cell.length_b   1.000
_cell.length_c   1.000
_cell.angle_alpha   90.00
_cell.angle_beta   90.00
_cell.angle_gamma   90.00
#
_symmetry.space_group_name_H-M   'P 1'
#
loop_
_entity.id
_entity.type
_entity.pdbx_description
1 polymer ?
#
loop_
_entity_poly.entity_id
_entity_poly.type
_entity_poly.pdbx_seq_one_letter_code
_entity_poly.pdbx_strand_id
1 'polypeptide(L)'
;LYVIDGVPIDDESISGLGGALSTLSPGDIETFTVLKDASATAIYGSRASNGVILITTKKGKIGNPFKLTYTGNFSLYTPTRKVDVLDADQYVTQQKIWNPNQVGGSDALLDTTNLVNTNWQEEIFGNSFGHDHYLNLSGASKNTPYRVSLGFSNQDGILQTDNYQRYTLGFSVGPTLLNDHLKIDLNGNGSYVNNRFANRGAIGAATQFDPTKPVKDPESPYGGYWAWLQANGDPVGRATGNPVAQL
;
A
#
# COMPACT_ATOMS: atom_id res chain seq x y z
N LEU A 1 21.71 -1.17 7.12
CA LEU A 1 22.21 -1.18 5.76
C LEU A 1 21.72 -2.43 5.03
N TYR A 2 21.22 -2.28 3.81
CA TYR A 2 20.93 -3.41 2.92
C TYR A 2 22.06 -3.59 1.92
N VAL A 3 22.42 -4.84 1.65
CA VAL A 3 23.43 -5.19 0.63
C VAL A 3 22.79 -6.23 -0.29
N ILE A 4 22.58 -5.89 -1.55
CA ILE A 4 21.96 -6.76 -2.56
C ILE A 4 23.02 -7.18 -3.56
N ASP A 5 23.29 -8.47 -3.65
CA ASP A 5 24.35 -9.06 -4.51
C ASP A 5 25.71 -8.38 -4.36
N GLY A 6 26.06 -7.97 -3.14
CA GLY A 6 27.32 -7.28 -2.83
C GLY A 6 27.28 -5.75 -2.97
N VAL A 7 26.19 -5.17 -3.48
CA VAL A 7 26.02 -3.72 -3.63
C VAL A 7 25.30 -3.15 -2.42
N PRO A 8 25.92 -2.24 -1.66
CA PRO A 8 25.24 -1.58 -0.54
C PRO A 8 24.21 -0.55 -1.06
N ILE A 9 23.01 -0.61 -0.50
CA ILE A 9 21.90 0.29 -0.82
C ILE A 9 21.50 1.01 0.45
N ASP A 10 21.48 2.32 0.40
CA ASP A 10 20.99 3.13 1.50
C ASP A 10 19.45 3.06 1.56
N ASP A 11 18.93 2.90 2.77
CA ASP A 11 17.50 2.81 3.02
C ASP A 11 16.90 4.23 3.21
N GLU A 12 17.20 5.12 2.27
CA GLU A 12 16.45 6.38 2.20
C GLU A 12 15.05 6.06 1.68
N SER A 13 14.14 5.79 2.61
CA SER A 13 12.75 5.56 2.27
C SER A 13 12.14 6.86 1.74
N ILE A 14 11.93 6.94 0.45
CA ILE A 14 11.03 7.94 -0.13
C ILE A 14 9.64 7.66 0.44
N SER A 15 9.03 8.67 1.04
CA SER A 15 7.70 8.54 1.64
C SER A 15 6.72 7.88 0.66
N GLY A 16 6.20 6.72 1.05
CA GLY A 16 5.26 5.96 0.24
C GLY A 16 5.86 4.95 -0.75
N LEU A 17 7.17 4.91 -0.92
CA LEU A 17 7.86 3.80 -1.56
C LEU A 17 8.45 2.93 -0.45
N GLY A 18 8.18 1.64 -0.45
CA GLY A 18 8.87 0.71 0.45
C GLY A 18 10.38 0.85 0.24
N GLY A 19 11.20 0.71 1.31
CA GLY A 19 12.66 0.87 1.25
C GLY A 19 13.34 -0.02 0.20
N ALA A 20 14.64 -0.20 0.32
CA ALA A 20 15.48 -0.97 -0.64
C ALA A 20 14.90 -2.35 -1.03
N LEU A 21 14.14 -2.98 -0.13
CA LEU A 21 13.48 -4.27 -0.37
C LEU A 21 12.35 -4.20 -1.41
N SER A 22 11.76 -3.03 -1.64
CA SER A 22 10.68 -2.88 -2.63
C SER A 22 11.18 -3.01 -4.08
N THR A 23 12.48 -2.91 -4.30
CA THR A 23 13.09 -3.08 -5.63
C THR A 23 13.20 -4.54 -6.06
N LEU A 24 13.07 -5.48 -5.12
CA LEU A 24 13.19 -6.91 -5.36
C LEU A 24 11.81 -7.59 -5.29
N SER A 25 11.60 -8.56 -6.17
CA SER A 25 10.52 -9.53 -5.98
C SER A 25 10.96 -10.56 -4.92
N PRO A 26 10.10 -10.94 -3.96
CA PRO A 26 10.40 -12.03 -3.02
C PRO A 26 10.81 -13.33 -3.72
N GLY A 27 10.27 -13.58 -4.91
CA GLY A 27 10.62 -14.72 -5.76
C GLY A 27 12.07 -14.72 -6.27
N ASP A 28 12.73 -13.55 -6.30
CA ASP A 28 14.12 -13.40 -6.73
C ASP A 28 15.14 -13.70 -5.64
N ILE A 29 14.72 -13.72 -4.37
CA ILE A 29 15.64 -13.90 -3.24
C ILE A 29 16.03 -15.37 -3.11
N GLU A 30 17.35 -15.65 -3.09
CA GLU A 30 17.92 -16.97 -2.78
C GLU A 30 18.23 -17.08 -1.29
N THR A 31 18.93 -16.08 -0.73
CA THR A 31 19.30 -16.06 0.69
C THR A 31 19.08 -14.67 1.31
N PHE A 32 18.74 -14.71 2.59
CA PHE A 32 18.58 -13.53 3.42
C PHE A 32 19.37 -13.74 4.71
N THR A 33 20.43 -12.95 4.93
CA THR A 33 21.33 -13.10 6.07
C THR A 33 21.42 -11.78 6.83
N VAL A 34 21.25 -11.83 8.14
CA VAL A 34 21.36 -10.65 9.02
C VAL A 34 22.68 -10.72 9.79
N LEU A 35 23.54 -9.74 9.56
CA LEU A 35 24.80 -9.56 10.29
C LEU A 35 24.59 -8.47 11.36
N LYS A 36 24.75 -8.84 12.63
CA LYS A 36 24.59 -7.92 13.78
C LYS A 36 25.91 -7.66 14.52
N ASP A 37 26.99 -8.29 14.09
CA ASP A 37 28.28 -8.31 14.78
C ASP A 37 29.24 -7.22 14.27
N ALA A 38 30.34 -7.05 15.00
CA ALA A 38 31.44 -6.19 14.59
C ALA A 38 32.07 -6.57 13.23
N SER A 39 31.86 -7.82 12.76
CA SER A 39 32.25 -8.26 11.42
C SER A 39 31.55 -7.48 10.29
N ALA A 40 30.30 -7.06 10.51
CA ALA A 40 29.55 -6.24 9.55
C ALA A 40 30.17 -4.84 9.41
N THR A 41 30.56 -4.23 10.55
CA THR A 41 31.16 -2.89 10.55
C THR A 41 32.57 -2.91 9.95
N ALA A 42 33.31 -4.01 10.07
CA ALA A 42 34.63 -4.18 9.46
C ALA A 42 34.59 -4.15 7.93
N ILE A 43 33.52 -4.67 7.31
CA ILE A 43 33.38 -4.73 5.85
C ILE A 43 32.69 -3.47 5.29
N TYR A 44 31.65 -2.99 5.94
CA TYR A 44 30.75 -1.95 5.42
C TYR A 44 30.89 -0.59 6.11
N GLY A 45 31.81 -0.47 7.08
CA GLY A 45 32.13 0.77 7.78
C GLY A 45 31.00 1.26 8.69
N SER A 46 30.99 2.57 8.98
CA SER A 46 30.04 3.22 9.91
C SER A 46 28.57 3.07 9.51
N ARG A 47 28.28 2.88 8.22
CA ARG A 47 26.90 2.64 7.73
C ARG A 47 26.31 1.31 8.25
N ALA A 48 27.14 0.40 8.72
CA ALA A 48 26.73 -0.90 9.26
C ALA A 48 26.55 -0.89 10.78
N SER A 49 26.61 0.25 11.46
CA SER A 49 26.49 0.37 12.92
C SER A 49 25.23 -0.26 13.51
N ASN A 50 24.13 -0.26 12.75
CA ASN A 50 22.85 -0.89 13.12
C ASN A 50 22.67 -2.30 12.52
N GLY A 51 23.77 -2.91 12.05
CA GLY A 51 23.78 -4.22 11.36
C GLY A 51 23.60 -4.12 9.84
N VAL A 52 23.78 -5.24 9.19
CA VAL A 52 23.69 -5.39 7.73
C VAL A 52 22.76 -6.54 7.38
N ILE A 53 21.91 -6.32 6.41
CA ILE A 53 21.06 -7.34 5.81
C ILE A 53 21.64 -7.64 4.43
N LEU A 54 22.18 -8.86 4.29
CA LEU A 54 22.70 -9.38 3.02
C LEU A 54 21.60 -10.12 2.29
N ILE A 55 21.35 -9.73 1.06
CA ILE A 55 20.39 -10.38 0.19
C ILE A 55 21.13 -10.86 -1.04
N THR A 56 21.02 -12.16 -1.30
CA THR A 56 21.54 -12.76 -2.52
C THR A 56 20.39 -13.14 -3.42
N THR A 57 20.44 -12.72 -4.67
CA THR A 57 19.41 -13.07 -5.65
C THR A 57 19.72 -14.42 -6.32
N LYS A 58 18.64 -15.11 -6.72
CA LYS A 58 18.74 -16.36 -7.46
C LYS A 58 19.48 -16.16 -8.78
N LYS A 59 20.41 -17.04 -9.11
CA LYS A 59 21.16 -17.04 -10.36
C LYS A 59 20.88 -18.31 -11.17
N GLY A 60 21.12 -18.24 -12.46
CA GLY A 60 21.24 -19.46 -13.29
C GLY A 60 22.40 -20.32 -12.83
N LYS A 61 22.33 -21.64 -13.07
CA LYS A 61 23.40 -22.57 -12.73
C LYS A 61 23.84 -23.33 -13.99
N ILE A 62 25.15 -23.49 -14.22
CA ILE A 62 25.72 -24.27 -15.34
C ILE A 62 25.19 -25.71 -15.23
N GLY A 63 24.79 -26.26 -16.36
CA GLY A 63 24.26 -27.63 -16.42
C GLY A 63 22.76 -27.75 -16.16
N ASN A 64 22.12 -26.70 -15.70
CA ASN A 64 20.68 -26.72 -15.53
C ASN A 64 19.96 -26.57 -16.89
N PRO A 65 18.95 -27.40 -17.16
CA PRO A 65 18.09 -27.23 -18.33
C PRO A 65 17.27 -25.94 -18.23
N PHE A 66 16.76 -25.51 -19.36
CA PHE A 66 15.78 -24.43 -19.40
C PHE A 66 14.60 -24.72 -18.47
N LYS A 67 14.26 -23.78 -17.61
CA LYS A 67 13.14 -23.86 -16.71
C LYS A 67 12.35 -22.56 -16.72
N LEU A 68 11.06 -22.67 -16.99
CA LEU A 68 10.09 -21.59 -16.86
C LEU A 68 9.20 -21.88 -15.62
N THR A 69 9.09 -20.91 -14.74
CA THR A 69 8.26 -21.02 -13.53
C THR A 69 7.34 -19.82 -13.44
N TYR A 70 6.06 -20.08 -13.26
CA TYR A 70 5.07 -19.06 -12.96
C TYR A 70 4.51 -19.30 -11.56
N THR A 71 4.37 -18.22 -10.80
CA THR A 71 3.73 -18.22 -9.48
C THR A 71 2.69 -17.10 -9.45
N GLY A 72 1.46 -17.44 -9.10
CA GLY A 72 0.37 -16.49 -8.92
C GLY A 72 -0.17 -16.59 -7.50
N ASN A 73 -0.35 -15.45 -6.82
CA ASN A 73 -1.02 -15.36 -5.53
C ASN A 73 -2.21 -14.42 -5.65
N PHE A 74 -3.29 -14.78 -4.98
CA PHE A 74 -4.49 -13.97 -4.89
C PHE A 74 -4.82 -13.78 -3.41
N SER A 75 -5.13 -12.56 -3.03
CA SER A 75 -5.40 -12.19 -1.64
C SER A 75 -6.69 -11.39 -1.54
N LEU A 76 -7.49 -11.71 -0.55
CA LEU A 76 -8.68 -10.94 -0.18
C LEU A 76 -8.45 -10.36 1.21
N TYR A 77 -8.60 -9.05 1.32
CA TYR A 77 -8.45 -8.32 2.58
C TYR A 77 -9.80 -7.78 3.01
N THR A 78 -10.10 -7.93 4.30
CA THR A 78 -11.33 -7.42 4.89
C THR A 78 -11.00 -6.61 6.13
N PRO A 79 -11.73 -5.51 6.41
CA PRO A 79 -11.56 -4.79 7.66
C PRO A 79 -11.85 -5.70 8.85
N THR A 80 -10.89 -5.88 9.75
CA THR A 80 -11.04 -6.78 10.90
C THR A 80 -11.72 -6.12 12.09
N ARG A 81 -11.67 -4.79 12.17
CA ARG A 81 -12.25 -4.05 13.30
C ARG A 81 -12.66 -2.65 12.85
N LYS A 82 -13.83 -2.24 13.27
CA LYS A 82 -14.35 -0.88 13.17
C LYS A 82 -14.51 -0.31 14.58
N VAL A 83 -14.55 1.00 14.69
CA VAL A 83 -14.84 1.67 15.96
C VAL A 83 -16.35 1.69 16.16
N ASP A 84 -16.82 1.39 17.37
CA ASP A 84 -18.23 1.53 17.71
C ASP A 84 -18.58 3.02 17.76
N VAL A 85 -19.50 3.44 16.91
CA VAL A 85 -20.02 4.82 16.82
C VAL A 85 -21.51 4.81 17.02
N LEU A 86 -22.09 5.97 17.37
CA LEU A 86 -23.53 6.10 17.50
C LEU A 86 -24.21 5.92 16.13
N ASP A 87 -25.30 5.18 16.11
CA ASP A 87 -26.22 5.18 14.99
C ASP A 87 -27.09 6.46 15.00
N ALA A 88 -27.92 6.66 13.95
CA ALA A 88 -28.71 7.87 13.81
C ALA A 88 -29.67 8.10 15.00
N ASP A 89 -30.34 7.06 15.49
CA ASP A 89 -31.28 7.16 16.59
C ASP A 89 -30.59 7.47 17.92
N GLN A 90 -29.48 6.83 18.19
CA GLN A 90 -28.64 7.09 19.36
C GLN A 90 -28.07 8.51 19.31
N TYR A 91 -27.62 8.95 18.13
CA TYR A 91 -27.09 10.29 17.92
C TYR A 91 -28.17 11.36 18.18
N VAL A 92 -29.36 11.20 17.60
CA VAL A 92 -30.52 12.11 17.84
C VAL A 92 -30.89 12.14 19.32
N THR A 93 -30.93 10.98 19.97
CA THR A 93 -31.23 10.89 21.40
C THR A 93 -30.20 11.64 22.24
N GLN A 94 -28.92 11.48 21.91
CA GLN A 94 -27.85 12.17 22.62
C GLN A 94 -27.87 13.68 22.35
N GLN A 95 -28.17 14.10 21.12
CA GLN A 95 -28.29 15.51 20.76
C GLN A 95 -29.48 16.18 21.49
N LYS A 96 -30.57 15.49 21.68
CA LYS A 96 -31.73 16.02 22.49
C LYS A 96 -31.34 16.31 23.93
N ILE A 97 -30.39 15.54 24.48
CA ILE A 97 -29.88 15.74 25.85
C ILE A 97 -28.92 16.94 25.87
N TRP A 98 -28.01 17.04 24.92
CA TRP A 98 -26.96 18.08 24.92
C TRP A 98 -27.48 19.42 24.38
N ASN A 99 -28.31 19.39 23.36
CA ASN A 99 -28.76 20.56 22.62
C ASN A 99 -30.30 20.51 22.36
N PRO A 100 -31.15 20.54 23.41
CA PRO A 100 -32.57 20.29 23.28
C PRO A 100 -33.29 21.28 22.33
N ASN A 101 -32.73 22.48 22.17
CA ASN A 101 -33.33 23.53 21.32
C ASN A 101 -32.87 23.45 19.85
N GLN A 102 -32.02 22.50 19.49
CA GLN A 102 -31.44 22.37 18.16
C GLN A 102 -31.88 21.08 17.45
N VAL A 103 -32.79 20.32 18.04
CA VAL A 103 -33.29 19.04 17.51
C VAL A 103 -34.80 19.16 17.25
N GLY A 104 -35.18 18.85 16.00
CA GLY A 104 -36.60 18.81 15.58
C GLY A 104 -37.06 20.06 14.84
N GLY A 105 -37.92 19.90 13.84
CA GLY A 105 -38.46 20.99 13.01
C GLY A 105 -37.52 21.45 11.88
N SER A 106 -38.07 22.13 10.88
CA SER A 106 -37.38 22.58 9.68
C SER A 106 -36.23 23.59 9.92
N ASP A 107 -36.26 24.30 11.05
CA ASP A 107 -35.29 25.33 11.41
C ASP A 107 -34.23 24.82 12.40
N ALA A 108 -34.30 23.56 12.77
CA ALA A 108 -33.32 22.94 13.66
C ALA A 108 -32.06 22.54 12.91
N LEU A 109 -30.91 22.64 13.55
CA LEU A 109 -29.64 22.13 13.02
C LEU A 109 -29.71 20.62 12.72
N LEU A 110 -30.57 19.90 13.42
CA LEU A 110 -30.85 18.48 13.21
C LEU A 110 -32.34 18.32 12.83
N ASP A 111 -32.60 18.25 11.52
CA ASP A 111 -33.91 17.87 11.00
C ASP A 111 -34.14 16.38 11.26
N THR A 112 -35.26 16.05 11.90
CA THR A 112 -35.63 14.67 12.23
C THR A 112 -36.73 14.11 11.32
N THR A 113 -37.15 14.83 10.27
CA THR A 113 -38.24 14.43 9.38
C THR A 113 -37.80 13.40 8.31
N ASN A 114 -36.53 13.46 7.85
CA ASN A 114 -35.98 12.58 6.83
C ASN A 114 -34.65 12.03 7.29
N LEU A 115 -34.61 11.30 8.40
CA LEU A 115 -33.41 10.71 8.92
C LEU A 115 -32.95 9.54 8.05
N VAL A 116 -31.67 9.57 7.66
CA VAL A 116 -30.95 8.40 7.18
C VAL A 116 -30.07 7.87 8.31
N ASN A 117 -29.62 6.62 8.19
CA ASN A 117 -28.68 6.03 9.13
C ASN A 117 -27.45 5.60 8.35
N THR A 118 -26.48 6.51 8.25
CA THR A 118 -25.26 6.30 7.47
C THR A 118 -24.14 5.77 8.37
N ASN A 119 -23.70 4.56 8.11
CA ASN A 119 -22.47 4.04 8.71
C ASN A 119 -21.28 4.49 7.89
N TRP A 120 -20.69 5.62 8.26
CA TRP A 120 -19.59 6.24 7.52
C TRP A 120 -18.36 5.35 7.40
N GLN A 121 -18.13 4.45 8.36
CA GLN A 121 -17.02 3.51 8.26
C GLN A 121 -17.29 2.42 7.19
N GLU A 122 -18.54 2.05 6.96
CA GLU A 122 -18.91 1.14 5.87
C GLU A 122 -18.79 1.80 4.51
N GLU A 123 -19.02 3.10 4.45
CA GLU A 123 -18.92 3.88 3.22
C GLU A 123 -17.47 4.12 2.76
N ILE A 124 -16.49 4.16 3.68
CA ILE A 124 -15.09 4.40 3.35
C ILE A 124 -14.25 3.13 3.30
N PHE A 125 -14.65 2.08 4.02
CA PHE A 125 -13.95 0.80 4.03
C PHE A 125 -14.68 -0.24 3.19
N GLY A 126 -13.92 -1.03 2.43
CA GLY A 126 -14.43 -2.14 1.65
C GLY A 126 -13.53 -3.35 1.74
N ASN A 127 -14.02 -4.47 1.24
CA ASN A 127 -13.16 -5.61 0.94
C ASN A 127 -12.26 -5.23 -0.23
N SER A 128 -11.00 -5.58 -0.13
CA SER A 128 -10.02 -5.30 -1.17
C SER A 128 -9.42 -6.58 -1.74
N PHE A 129 -9.03 -6.51 -2.99
CA PHE A 129 -8.45 -7.62 -3.71
C PHE A 129 -7.01 -7.31 -4.09
N GLY A 130 -6.15 -8.30 -3.89
CA GLY A 130 -4.76 -8.23 -4.31
C GLY A 130 -4.39 -9.43 -5.16
N HIS A 131 -3.52 -9.23 -6.13
CA HIS A 131 -2.93 -10.32 -6.91
C HIS A 131 -1.48 -10.03 -7.25
N ASP A 132 -0.67 -11.07 -7.17
CA ASP A 132 0.75 -11.06 -7.50
C ASP A 132 1.02 -12.12 -8.57
N HIS A 133 1.77 -11.74 -9.59
CA HIS A 133 2.21 -12.62 -10.66
C HIS A 133 3.72 -12.56 -10.77
N TYR A 134 4.35 -13.70 -10.80
CA TYR A 134 5.79 -13.80 -10.90
C TYR A 134 6.15 -14.86 -11.94
N LEU A 135 6.89 -14.44 -12.95
CA LEU A 135 7.42 -15.28 -14.01
C LEU A 135 8.95 -15.33 -13.91
N ASN A 136 9.50 -16.51 -13.85
CA ASN A 136 10.94 -16.71 -13.82
C ASN A 136 11.37 -17.69 -14.90
N LEU A 137 12.33 -17.27 -15.68
CA LEU A 137 12.99 -18.03 -16.71
C LEU A 137 14.46 -18.21 -16.33
N SER A 138 14.94 -19.44 -16.26
CA SER A 138 16.33 -19.72 -15.90
C SER A 138 16.87 -20.93 -16.67
N GLY A 139 18.18 -20.97 -16.83
CA GLY A 139 18.86 -22.07 -17.52
C GLY A 139 20.33 -21.79 -17.72
N ALA A 140 20.98 -22.59 -18.54
CA ALA A 140 22.32 -22.36 -19.01
C ALA A 140 22.45 -22.71 -20.50
N SER A 141 23.20 -21.90 -21.23
CA SER A 141 23.62 -22.19 -22.58
C SER A 141 25.13 -22.40 -22.56
N LYS A 142 25.59 -23.65 -22.74
CA LYS A 142 27.00 -24.03 -22.54
C LYS A 142 27.50 -23.56 -21.16
N ASN A 143 28.52 -22.70 -21.13
CA ASN A 143 29.11 -22.14 -19.91
C ASN A 143 28.51 -20.80 -19.48
N THR A 144 27.32 -20.46 -19.98
CA THR A 144 26.66 -19.19 -19.68
C THR A 144 25.33 -19.46 -18.97
N PRO A 145 25.29 -19.48 -17.64
CA PRO A 145 24.05 -19.50 -16.90
C PRO A 145 23.35 -18.15 -17.04
N TYR A 146 22.02 -18.21 -17.11
CA TYR A 146 21.19 -17.03 -17.22
C TYR A 146 19.91 -17.17 -16.41
N ARG A 147 19.36 -16.04 -16.00
CA ARG A 147 18.06 -15.93 -15.37
C ARG A 147 17.43 -14.60 -15.73
N VAL A 148 16.13 -14.60 -15.99
CA VAL A 148 15.28 -13.40 -16.14
C VAL A 148 14.03 -13.62 -15.33
N SER A 149 13.62 -12.61 -14.58
CA SER A 149 12.36 -12.61 -13.83
C SER A 149 11.54 -11.37 -14.10
N LEU A 150 10.24 -11.54 -14.12
CA LEU A 150 9.24 -10.50 -14.24
C LEU A 150 8.24 -10.67 -13.10
N GLY A 151 7.97 -9.60 -12.39
CA GLY A 151 6.95 -9.57 -11.35
C GLY A 151 5.95 -8.46 -11.61
N PHE A 152 4.70 -8.76 -11.32
CA PHE A 152 3.61 -7.79 -11.28
C PHE A 152 2.81 -7.99 -10.01
N SER A 153 2.54 -6.91 -9.30
CA SER A 153 1.75 -6.89 -8.07
C SER A 153 0.74 -5.77 -8.18
N ASN A 154 -0.53 -6.07 -7.93
CA ASN A 154 -1.57 -5.07 -7.78
C ASN A 154 -2.37 -5.37 -6.52
N GLN A 155 -2.51 -4.37 -5.67
CA GLN A 155 -3.17 -4.50 -4.39
C GLN A 155 -4.02 -3.27 -4.11
N ASP A 156 -5.32 -3.47 -4.02
CA ASP A 156 -6.22 -2.44 -3.51
C ASP A 156 -6.12 -2.36 -1.98
N GLY A 157 -6.31 -1.18 -1.42
CA GLY A 157 -6.42 -0.99 0.03
C GLY A 157 -7.82 -1.25 0.54
N ILE A 158 -7.95 -1.54 1.83
CA ILE A 158 -9.27 -1.63 2.49
C ILE A 158 -9.95 -0.26 2.64
N LEU A 159 -9.18 0.83 2.65
CA LEU A 159 -9.70 2.18 2.50
C LEU A 159 -9.91 2.43 1.00
N GLN A 160 -11.12 2.82 0.62
CA GLN A 160 -11.46 3.04 -0.80
C GLN A 160 -10.49 4.03 -1.44
N THR A 161 -10.24 3.88 -2.74
CA THR A 161 -9.29 4.63 -3.56
C THR A 161 -7.80 4.36 -3.30
N ASP A 162 -7.43 3.64 -2.26
CA ASP A 162 -6.05 3.22 -2.02
C ASP A 162 -5.67 2.09 -2.98
N ASN A 163 -4.59 2.25 -3.74
CA ASN A 163 -4.12 1.22 -4.69
C ASN A 163 -2.61 1.24 -4.79
N TYR A 164 -2.02 0.07 -4.83
CA TYR A 164 -0.58 -0.15 -5.00
C TYR A 164 -0.31 -1.05 -6.19
N GLN A 165 0.45 -0.58 -7.16
CA GLN A 165 0.89 -1.37 -8.31
C GLN A 165 2.41 -1.37 -8.37
N ARG A 166 2.99 -2.54 -8.60
CA ARG A 166 4.44 -2.71 -8.75
C ARG A 166 4.77 -3.65 -9.88
N TYR A 167 5.70 -3.23 -10.70
CA TYR A 167 6.34 -4.03 -11.74
C TYR A 167 7.80 -4.24 -11.34
N THR A 168 8.31 -5.45 -11.44
CA THR A 168 9.70 -5.77 -11.17
C THR A 168 10.31 -6.51 -12.33
N LEU A 169 11.57 -6.20 -12.62
CA LEU A 169 12.40 -6.88 -13.59
C LEU A 169 13.71 -7.26 -12.91
N GLY A 170 14.08 -8.53 -12.99
CA GLY A 170 15.38 -9.02 -12.55
C GLY A 170 16.07 -9.78 -13.66
N PHE A 171 17.38 -9.65 -13.78
CA PHE A 171 18.17 -10.50 -14.66
C PHE A 171 19.54 -10.83 -14.06
N SER A 172 20.05 -11.99 -14.41
CA SER A 172 21.38 -12.44 -14.06
C SER A 172 21.95 -13.23 -15.23
N VAL A 173 23.19 -12.90 -15.63
CA VAL A 173 23.94 -13.60 -16.68
C VAL A 173 25.37 -13.76 -16.23
N GLY A 174 25.90 -14.99 -16.23
CA GLY A 174 27.21 -15.31 -15.69
C GLY A 174 28.11 -16.10 -16.68
N PRO A 175 28.51 -15.52 -17.83
CA PRO A 175 29.37 -16.27 -18.77
C PRO A 175 30.73 -16.58 -18.18
N THR A 176 31.21 -17.82 -18.44
CA THR A 176 32.58 -18.25 -18.17
C THR A 176 33.29 -18.43 -19.50
N LEU A 177 34.34 -17.66 -19.71
CA LEU A 177 35.06 -17.52 -20.99
C LEU A 177 36.54 -17.94 -20.86
N LEU A 178 37.19 -18.02 -21.99
CA LEU A 178 38.67 -18.30 -22.07
C LEU A 178 39.08 -19.57 -21.30
N ASN A 179 38.35 -20.68 -21.52
CA ASN A 179 38.62 -21.96 -20.84
C ASN A 179 38.65 -21.79 -19.30
N ASP A 180 37.59 -21.16 -18.76
CA ASP A 180 37.38 -20.91 -17.34
C ASP A 180 38.31 -19.86 -16.67
N HIS A 181 39.15 -19.17 -17.48
CA HIS A 181 40.04 -18.13 -16.95
C HIS A 181 39.36 -16.77 -16.74
N LEU A 182 38.19 -16.52 -17.38
CA LEU A 182 37.44 -15.28 -17.22
C LEU A 182 36.00 -15.59 -16.87
N LYS A 183 35.60 -15.20 -15.66
CA LYS A 183 34.22 -15.27 -15.20
C LYS A 183 33.64 -13.85 -15.06
N ILE A 184 32.50 -13.62 -15.68
CA ILE A 184 31.77 -12.35 -15.63
C ILE A 184 30.45 -12.61 -14.92
N ASP A 185 30.10 -11.78 -13.96
CA ASP A 185 28.78 -11.79 -13.29
C ASP A 185 28.08 -10.47 -13.56
N LEU A 186 26.99 -10.52 -14.32
CA LEU A 186 26.09 -9.37 -14.58
C LEU A 186 24.76 -9.61 -13.90
N ASN A 187 24.41 -8.74 -12.99
CA ASN A 187 23.13 -8.79 -12.30
C ASN A 187 22.47 -7.40 -12.36
N GLY A 188 21.17 -7.38 -12.57
CA GLY A 188 20.40 -6.14 -12.55
C GLY A 188 18.99 -6.39 -12.03
N ASN A 189 18.51 -5.45 -11.23
CA ASN A 189 17.16 -5.44 -10.71
C ASN A 189 16.59 -4.04 -10.87
N GLY A 190 15.31 -3.96 -11.23
CA GLY A 190 14.59 -2.71 -11.36
C GLY A 190 13.13 -2.87 -10.96
N SER A 191 12.54 -1.80 -10.44
CA SER A 191 11.13 -1.77 -10.15
C SER A 191 10.51 -0.45 -10.57
N TYR A 192 9.25 -0.52 -10.99
CA TYR A 192 8.39 0.63 -11.19
C TYR A 192 7.18 0.49 -10.27
N VAL A 193 6.94 1.52 -9.46
CA VAL A 193 5.84 1.54 -8.48
C VAL A 193 4.92 2.69 -8.82
N ASN A 194 3.63 2.39 -8.92
CA ASN A 194 2.56 3.37 -8.99
C ASN A 194 1.69 3.20 -7.75
N ASN A 195 1.63 4.25 -6.92
CA ASN A 195 0.94 4.19 -5.64
C ASN A 195 -0.04 5.35 -5.54
N ARG A 196 -1.31 5.02 -5.34
CA ARG A 196 -2.37 5.99 -5.04
C ARG A 196 -2.73 5.86 -3.56
N PHE A 197 -2.45 6.91 -2.79
CA PHE A 197 -2.79 6.96 -1.37
C PHE A 197 -4.15 7.59 -1.19
N ALA A 198 -5.06 6.87 -0.56
CA ALA A 198 -6.30 7.45 -0.06
C ALA A 198 -6.00 8.46 1.07
N ASN A 199 -6.85 9.47 1.18
CA ASN A 199 -6.74 10.43 2.28
C ASN A 199 -7.14 9.76 3.61
N ARG A 200 -6.17 9.51 4.47
CA ARG A 200 -6.39 8.89 5.78
C ARG A 200 -7.18 9.77 6.75
N GLY A 201 -7.33 11.06 6.48
CA GLY A 201 -8.21 11.96 7.22
C GLY A 201 -9.67 11.51 7.19
N ALA A 202 -10.08 10.83 6.12
CA ALA A 202 -11.42 10.24 6.00
C ALA A 202 -11.74 9.24 7.13
N ILE A 203 -10.75 8.55 7.69
CA ILE A 203 -10.93 7.60 8.80
C ILE A 203 -11.39 8.34 10.06
N GLY A 204 -10.69 9.42 10.41
CA GLY A 204 -11.09 10.27 11.54
C GLY A 204 -12.42 10.96 11.30
N ALA A 205 -12.63 11.43 10.08
CA ALA A 205 -13.92 12.03 9.69
C ALA A 205 -15.08 11.03 9.86
N ALA A 206 -14.90 9.77 9.43
CA ALA A 206 -15.95 8.74 9.52
C ALA A 206 -16.38 8.38 10.95
N THR A 207 -15.54 8.65 11.95
CA THR A 207 -15.89 8.42 13.35
C THR A 207 -16.56 9.62 14.01
N GLN A 208 -16.55 10.80 13.36
CA GLN A 208 -17.03 12.05 13.91
C GLN A 208 -18.19 12.66 13.13
N PHE A 209 -18.38 12.22 11.89
CA PHE A 209 -19.41 12.78 11.03
C PHE A 209 -20.82 12.35 11.48
N ASP A 210 -21.78 13.24 11.28
CA ASP A 210 -23.17 13.05 11.66
C ASP A 210 -23.81 11.85 10.91
N PRO A 211 -24.23 10.79 11.61
CA PRO A 211 -24.80 9.60 10.99
C PRO A 211 -26.19 9.83 10.40
N THR A 212 -26.84 10.97 10.69
CA THR A 212 -28.17 11.32 10.16
C THR A 212 -28.10 11.93 8.76
N LYS A 213 -26.92 12.11 8.19
CA LYS A 213 -26.73 12.76 6.89
C LYS A 213 -26.43 11.72 5.80
N PRO A 214 -26.97 11.93 4.59
CA PRO A 214 -26.68 11.05 3.46
C PRO A 214 -25.26 11.27 2.92
N VAL A 215 -24.71 10.26 2.26
CA VAL A 215 -23.41 10.38 1.58
C VAL A 215 -23.48 11.37 0.43
N LYS A 216 -24.55 11.30 -0.35
CA LYS A 216 -24.76 12.09 -1.56
C LYS A 216 -25.89 13.08 -1.38
N ASP A 217 -25.72 14.24 -1.99
CA ASP A 217 -26.72 15.27 -2.14
C ASP A 217 -26.61 15.84 -3.57
N PRO A 218 -27.55 15.48 -4.46
CA PRO A 218 -27.50 15.92 -5.87
C PRO A 218 -27.50 17.43 -6.06
N GLU A 219 -28.05 18.18 -5.08
CA GLU A 219 -28.12 19.65 -5.14
C GLU A 219 -26.85 20.31 -4.60
N SER A 220 -25.95 19.53 -3.98
CA SER A 220 -24.72 20.06 -3.44
C SER A 220 -23.74 20.50 -4.53
N PRO A 221 -23.24 21.75 -4.50
CA PRO A 221 -22.23 22.24 -5.45
C PRO A 221 -20.84 21.58 -5.23
N TYR A 222 -20.69 20.78 -4.19
CA TYR A 222 -19.42 20.13 -3.82
C TYR A 222 -19.36 18.68 -4.34
N GLY A 223 -19.47 18.53 -5.65
CA GLY A 223 -19.34 17.23 -6.31
C GLY A 223 -20.50 16.26 -6.03
N GLY A 224 -21.66 16.78 -5.61
CA GLY A 224 -22.83 15.97 -5.26
C GLY A 224 -22.64 15.18 -3.95
N TYR A 225 -21.73 15.61 -3.08
CA TYR A 225 -21.60 15.08 -1.73
C TYR A 225 -22.27 16.00 -0.73
N TRP A 226 -22.94 15.41 0.24
CA TRP A 226 -23.56 16.17 1.31
C TRP A 226 -22.50 16.94 2.13
N ALA A 227 -22.73 18.20 2.39
CA ALA A 227 -21.82 19.06 3.14
C ALA A 227 -22.58 20.01 4.08
N TRP A 228 -21.94 20.39 5.18
CA TRP A 228 -22.42 21.46 6.04
C TRP A 228 -22.21 22.81 5.34
N LEU A 229 -23.32 23.49 5.04
CA LEU A 229 -23.29 24.78 4.36
C LEU A 229 -23.76 25.92 5.28
N GLN A 230 -23.16 27.08 5.09
CA GLN A 230 -23.63 28.35 5.62
C GLN A 230 -24.85 28.86 4.81
N ALA A 231 -25.56 29.87 5.33
CA ALA A 231 -26.71 30.45 4.62
C ALA A 231 -26.35 31.05 3.23
N ASN A 232 -25.10 31.40 3.01
CA ASN A 232 -24.58 31.88 1.72
C ASN A 232 -24.16 30.76 0.76
N GLY A 233 -24.29 29.47 1.16
CA GLY A 233 -23.89 28.33 0.37
C GLY A 233 -22.43 27.90 0.52
N ASP A 234 -21.62 28.60 1.29
CA ASP A 234 -20.22 28.23 1.54
C ASP A 234 -20.12 27.10 2.57
N PRO A 235 -19.09 26.22 2.50
CA PRO A 235 -18.88 25.19 3.49
C PRO A 235 -18.63 25.79 4.88
N VAL A 236 -19.12 25.14 5.90
CA VAL A 236 -18.81 25.49 7.30
C VAL A 236 -17.38 25.07 7.59
N GLY A 237 -16.44 26.02 7.66
CA GLY A 237 -15.01 25.80 7.72
C GLY A 237 -14.49 25.05 8.97
N ARG A 238 -15.33 24.82 9.98
CA ARG A 238 -15.01 24.05 11.18
C ARG A 238 -15.77 22.72 11.27
N ALA A 239 -16.67 22.45 10.32
CA ALA A 239 -17.36 21.18 10.26
C ALA A 239 -16.44 20.10 9.69
N THR A 240 -16.57 18.90 10.20
CA THR A 240 -15.92 17.72 9.63
C THR A 240 -16.45 17.54 8.20
N GLY A 241 -15.56 17.42 7.23
CA GLY A 241 -15.92 17.16 5.85
C GLY A 241 -16.49 15.76 5.65
N ASN A 242 -17.33 15.59 4.64
CA ASN A 242 -17.89 14.29 4.26
C ASN A 242 -16.77 13.27 4.06
N PRO A 243 -16.75 12.15 4.80
CA PRO A 243 -15.65 11.19 4.75
C PRO A 243 -15.40 10.60 3.37
N VAL A 244 -16.48 10.34 2.61
CA VAL A 244 -16.37 9.77 1.25
C VAL A 244 -15.89 10.82 0.25
N ALA A 245 -16.24 12.08 0.44
CA ALA A 245 -15.74 13.17 -0.42
C ALA A 245 -14.23 13.46 -0.21
N GLN A 246 -13.67 13.00 0.90
CA GLN A 246 -12.24 13.17 1.19
C GLN A 246 -11.36 12.12 0.51
N LEU A 247 -11.92 11.01 0.05
CA LEU A 247 -11.20 9.93 -0.63
C LEU A 247 -10.88 10.27 -2.09
#